data_b84af2c8a73298a459c8b10782f87a94
#
_entry.id   b84af2c8a73298a459c8b10782f87a94
#
_cell.length_a   1.000
_cell.length_b   1.000
_cell.length_c   1.000
_cell.angle_alpha   90.00
_cell.angle_beta   90.00
_cell.angle_gamma   90.00
#
_symmetry.space_group_name_H-M   'P 1'
#
loop_
_entity.id
_entity.type
_entity.pdbx_description
1 polymer ?
#
loop_
_entity_poly.entity_id
_entity_poly.type
_entity_poly.pdbx_seq_one_letter_code
_entity_poly.pdbx_strand_id
1 'polypeptide(L)'
;CYTVDPKYPEIGFFGKLMGKKNPKPVFTDEYFLSKAKQMEALGADMITIKEMSGLIPHHRVSKLVKLCKQNLNVPIDFHTHCTPGYGLASVLAAIVAGVDIVDTNCWYFSGGTGAPAIELIYVFCKKLGIDTGVNMEAVAKINTQLKEIRKELEISVFGKEKPMPKPFNPLTDELPKEIDAEFDRAIKAAQADDEETLLDACHKIEAHFGFPAPNELVK
;
A
#
# COMPACT_ATOMS: atom_id res chain seq x y z
N CYS A 1 -10.42 2.77 -8.98
CA CYS A 1 -9.79 3.88 -9.71
C CYS A 1 -8.46 3.40 -10.28
N TYR A 2 -8.10 3.81 -11.49
CA TYR A 2 -6.77 3.59 -12.06
C TYR A 2 -5.96 4.86 -11.82
N THR A 3 -4.80 4.73 -11.20
CA THR A 3 -3.92 5.88 -10.89
C THR A 3 -2.80 6.06 -11.91
N VAL A 4 -2.65 5.12 -12.84
CA VAL A 4 -1.61 5.14 -13.86
C VAL A 4 -2.21 5.06 -15.25
N ASP A 5 -1.63 5.80 -16.18
CA ASP A 5 -1.96 5.71 -17.59
C ASP A 5 -1.35 4.44 -18.22
N PRO A 6 -1.98 3.87 -19.26
CA PRO A 6 -1.38 2.79 -20.03
C PRO A 6 -0.01 3.18 -20.59
N LYS A 7 0.94 2.26 -20.53
CA LYS A 7 2.22 2.44 -21.23
C LYS A 7 1.99 2.25 -22.73
N TYR A 8 2.26 3.28 -23.51
CA TYR A 8 2.23 3.19 -24.97
C TYR A 8 3.64 2.86 -25.49
N PRO A 9 3.76 2.03 -26.56
CA PRO A 9 5.05 1.76 -27.16
C PRO A 9 5.64 3.06 -27.71
N GLU A 10 6.96 3.16 -27.72
CA GLU A 10 7.64 4.31 -28.33
C GLU A 10 7.27 4.42 -29.80
N ILE A 11 6.94 5.63 -30.22
CA ILE A 11 6.67 5.91 -31.63
C ILE A 11 8.01 5.97 -32.36
N GLY A 12 8.27 4.97 -33.20
CA GLY A 12 9.47 4.92 -34.02
C GLY A 12 9.59 6.13 -34.97
N PHE A 13 10.78 6.29 -35.57
CA PHE A 13 11.13 7.42 -36.43
C PHE A 13 10.07 7.73 -37.51
N PHE A 14 9.63 6.72 -38.26
CA PHE A 14 8.58 6.88 -39.28
C PHE A 14 7.23 7.32 -38.71
N GLY A 15 6.87 6.84 -37.54
CA GLY A 15 5.64 7.26 -36.88
C GLY A 15 5.69 8.73 -36.47
N LYS A 16 6.84 9.19 -35.93
CA LYS A 16 7.06 10.61 -35.61
C LYS A 16 7.03 11.49 -36.86
N LEU A 17 7.63 11.04 -37.96
CA LEU A 17 7.61 11.75 -39.25
C LEU A 17 6.19 11.87 -39.82
N MET A 18 5.33 10.87 -39.59
CA MET A 18 3.91 10.88 -39.98
C MET A 18 3.01 11.63 -38.98
N GLY A 19 3.57 12.34 -38.02
CA GLY A 19 2.82 13.11 -37.01
C GLY A 19 2.07 12.28 -35.97
N LYS A 20 2.35 10.97 -35.85
CA LYS A 20 1.76 10.14 -34.78
C LYS A 20 2.25 10.62 -33.41
N LYS A 21 1.34 10.73 -32.47
CA LYS A 21 1.63 11.11 -31.08
C LYS A 21 0.90 10.13 -30.17
N ASN A 22 1.54 9.75 -29.04
CA ASN A 22 0.83 9.05 -28.00
C ASN A 22 -0.20 9.97 -27.35
N PRO A 23 -1.32 9.43 -26.85
CA PRO A 23 -2.26 10.20 -26.08
C PRO A 23 -1.55 10.92 -24.91
N LYS A 24 -2.03 12.09 -24.56
CA LYS A 24 -1.54 12.77 -23.35
C LYS A 24 -1.94 11.97 -22.12
N PRO A 25 -1.08 11.92 -21.09
CA PRO A 25 -1.47 11.33 -19.81
C PRO A 25 -2.76 11.97 -19.27
N VAL A 26 -3.65 11.13 -18.77
CA VAL A 26 -4.92 11.56 -18.17
C VAL A 26 -4.84 11.48 -16.65
N PHE A 27 -4.27 10.40 -16.11
CA PHE A 27 -4.23 10.12 -14.68
C PHE A 27 -2.99 10.75 -14.00
N THR A 28 -2.86 12.09 -14.18
CA THR A 28 -1.80 12.87 -13.53
C THR A 28 -2.18 13.24 -12.10
N ASP A 29 -1.21 13.68 -11.30
CA ASP A 29 -1.46 14.10 -9.91
C ASP A 29 -2.38 15.33 -9.87
N GLU A 30 -2.24 16.24 -10.85
CA GLU A 30 -3.12 17.42 -11.01
C GLU A 30 -4.56 17.02 -11.34
N TYR A 31 -4.75 15.96 -12.13
CA TYR A 31 -6.08 15.42 -12.41
C TYR A 31 -6.75 14.96 -11.11
N PHE A 32 -6.05 14.16 -10.29
CA PHE A 32 -6.60 13.67 -9.02
C PHE A 32 -6.85 14.81 -8.04
N LEU A 33 -5.92 15.77 -7.91
CA LEU A 33 -6.12 16.96 -7.10
C LEU A 33 -7.34 17.77 -7.56
N SER A 34 -7.50 17.97 -8.86
CA SER A 34 -8.65 18.69 -9.42
C SER A 34 -9.98 18.00 -9.05
N LYS A 35 -10.02 16.67 -9.11
CA LYS A 35 -11.21 15.90 -8.70
C LYS A 35 -11.45 15.99 -7.19
N ALA A 36 -10.41 15.88 -6.39
CA ALA A 36 -10.51 16.01 -4.93
C ALA A 36 -11.04 17.40 -4.53
N LYS A 37 -10.53 18.48 -5.13
CA LYS A 37 -11.05 19.84 -4.91
C LYS A 37 -12.53 20.00 -5.29
N GLN A 38 -12.97 19.36 -6.39
CA GLN A 38 -14.38 19.38 -6.78
C GLN A 38 -15.26 18.66 -5.73
N MET A 39 -14.80 17.52 -5.19
CA MET A 39 -15.52 16.78 -4.16
C MET A 39 -15.58 17.55 -2.84
N GLU A 40 -14.46 18.14 -2.41
CA GLU A 40 -14.42 19.01 -1.23
C GLU A 40 -15.38 20.20 -1.37
N ALA A 41 -15.39 20.87 -2.54
CA ALA A 41 -16.31 21.99 -2.81
C ALA A 41 -17.80 21.58 -2.81
N LEU A 42 -18.10 20.31 -3.05
CA LEU A 42 -19.44 19.72 -2.95
C LEU A 42 -19.81 19.26 -1.53
N GLY A 43 -18.89 19.43 -0.56
CA GLY A 43 -19.14 19.12 0.84
C GLY A 43 -18.66 17.73 1.29
N ALA A 44 -17.66 17.15 0.61
CA ALA A 44 -17.05 15.92 1.12
C ALA A 44 -16.28 16.20 2.43
N ASP A 45 -16.50 15.37 3.45
CA ASP A 45 -15.84 15.46 4.75
C ASP A 45 -14.45 14.80 4.76
N MET A 46 -14.14 13.98 3.77
CA MET A 46 -12.89 13.25 3.61
C MET A 46 -12.68 12.89 2.14
N ILE A 47 -11.43 12.81 1.71
CA ILE A 47 -11.08 12.34 0.36
C ILE A 47 -10.27 11.05 0.46
N THR A 48 -10.79 9.96 -0.12
CA THR A 48 -10.06 8.70 -0.24
C THR A 48 -9.38 8.59 -1.61
N ILE A 49 -8.08 8.44 -1.62
CA ILE A 49 -7.31 8.02 -2.79
C ILE A 49 -7.42 6.50 -2.86
N LYS A 50 -8.41 6.00 -3.63
CA LYS A 50 -8.68 4.56 -3.75
C LYS A 50 -7.95 3.95 -4.93
N GLU A 51 -6.89 3.22 -4.66
CA GLU A 51 -6.09 2.50 -5.65
C GLU A 51 -6.41 0.99 -5.62
N MET A 52 -7.41 0.60 -6.41
CA MET A 52 -7.95 -0.77 -6.43
C MET A 52 -6.99 -1.84 -6.91
N SER A 53 -6.04 -1.49 -7.75
CA SER A 53 -5.15 -2.44 -8.41
C SER A 53 -3.75 -2.47 -7.78
N GLY A 54 -3.47 -1.60 -6.82
CA GLY A 54 -2.16 -1.47 -6.19
C GLY A 54 -1.06 -1.01 -7.16
N LEU A 55 -1.41 -0.38 -8.29
CA LEU A 55 -0.47 -0.04 -9.37
C LEU A 55 0.30 1.25 -9.15
N ILE A 56 -0.17 2.12 -8.24
CA ILE A 56 0.54 3.36 -7.96
C ILE A 56 1.88 3.07 -7.26
N PRO A 57 3.00 3.45 -7.86
CA PRO A 57 4.29 3.23 -7.21
C PRO A 57 4.45 4.17 -6.02
N HIS A 58 5.15 3.73 -5.00
CA HIS A 58 5.29 4.42 -3.71
C HIS A 58 5.85 5.84 -3.81
N HIS A 59 6.77 6.11 -4.73
CA HIS A 59 7.28 7.47 -4.97
C HIS A 59 6.21 8.45 -5.45
N ARG A 60 5.28 7.97 -6.24
CA ARG A 60 4.16 8.78 -6.70
C ARG A 60 3.11 9.00 -5.63
N VAL A 61 2.92 8.01 -4.73
CA VAL A 61 2.03 8.15 -3.57
C VAL A 61 2.48 9.30 -2.69
N SER A 62 3.77 9.35 -2.33
CA SER A 62 4.35 10.44 -1.52
C SER A 62 4.04 11.82 -2.13
N LYS A 63 4.27 11.98 -3.45
CA LYS A 63 3.98 13.23 -4.16
C LYS A 63 2.50 13.59 -4.16
N LEU A 64 1.63 12.63 -4.47
CA LEU A 64 0.18 12.86 -4.54
C LEU A 64 -0.41 13.20 -3.17
N VAL A 65 0.00 12.49 -2.11
CA VAL A 65 -0.44 12.78 -0.74
C VAL A 65 0.01 14.17 -0.33
N LYS A 66 1.30 14.52 -0.49
CA LYS A 66 1.82 15.86 -0.20
C LYS A 66 1.05 16.94 -0.96
N LEU A 67 0.77 16.71 -2.26
CA LEU A 67 0.01 17.65 -3.09
C LEU A 67 -1.43 17.85 -2.56
N CYS A 68 -2.11 16.76 -2.19
CA CYS A 68 -3.44 16.82 -1.60
C CYS A 68 -3.42 17.56 -0.25
N LYS A 69 -2.51 17.21 0.65
CA LYS A 69 -2.37 17.85 1.97
C LYS A 69 -2.08 19.34 1.90
N GLN A 70 -1.38 19.82 0.88
CA GLN A 70 -1.10 21.24 0.66
C GLN A 70 -2.30 22.03 0.10
N ASN A 71 -3.28 21.35 -0.49
CA ASN A 71 -4.33 21.99 -1.28
C ASN A 71 -5.76 21.70 -0.82
N LEU A 72 -5.96 20.79 0.10
CA LEU A 72 -7.27 20.40 0.65
C LEU A 72 -7.29 20.65 2.15
N ASN A 73 -8.48 20.93 2.69
CA ASN A 73 -8.70 21.18 4.12
C ASN A 73 -9.34 19.98 4.84
N VAL A 74 -9.75 18.96 4.09
CA VAL A 74 -10.34 17.72 4.61
C VAL A 74 -9.29 16.64 4.79
N PRO A 75 -9.50 15.66 5.68
CA PRO A 75 -8.61 14.52 5.84
C PRO A 75 -8.43 13.73 4.55
N ILE A 76 -7.23 13.22 4.35
CA ILE A 76 -6.87 12.36 3.23
C ILE A 76 -6.73 10.93 3.72
N ASP A 77 -7.46 10.03 3.12
CA ASP A 77 -7.36 8.59 3.29
C ASP A 77 -6.67 7.94 2.08
N PHE A 78 -5.81 6.97 2.33
CA PHE A 78 -5.13 6.21 1.28
C PHE A 78 -5.46 4.72 1.37
N HIS A 79 -6.11 4.22 0.31
CA HIS A 79 -6.46 2.81 0.13
C HIS A 79 -5.68 2.21 -1.03
N THR A 80 -4.99 1.09 -0.80
CA THR A 80 -4.28 0.35 -1.85
C THR A 80 -4.30 -1.16 -1.61
N HIS A 81 -3.82 -1.91 -2.61
CA HIS A 81 -3.70 -3.37 -2.57
C HIS A 81 -2.25 -3.80 -2.78
N CYS A 82 -1.91 -5.01 -2.33
CA CYS A 82 -0.56 -5.57 -2.45
C CYS A 82 -0.34 -6.38 -3.73
N THR A 83 -1.32 -6.44 -4.65
CA THR A 83 -1.29 -7.33 -5.83
C THR A 83 0.01 -7.24 -6.65
N PRO A 84 0.52 -6.06 -7.06
CA PRO A 84 1.79 -5.96 -7.80
C PRO A 84 3.02 -5.87 -6.88
N GLY A 85 2.85 -5.94 -5.55
CA GLY A 85 3.92 -5.87 -4.57
C GLY A 85 4.31 -4.48 -4.10
N TYR A 86 3.54 -3.44 -4.44
CA TYR A 86 3.83 -2.07 -3.97
C TYR A 86 3.12 -1.70 -2.66
N GLY A 87 2.10 -2.46 -2.24
CA GLY A 87 1.15 -2.06 -1.21
C GLY A 87 1.79 -1.59 0.09
N LEU A 88 2.68 -2.39 0.70
CA LEU A 88 3.33 -2.03 1.96
C LEU A 88 4.21 -0.78 1.81
N ALA A 89 5.03 -0.72 0.76
CA ALA A 89 5.89 0.42 0.46
C ALA A 89 5.07 1.69 0.19
N SER A 90 3.95 1.56 -0.54
CA SER A 90 3.05 2.67 -0.86
C SER A 90 2.37 3.24 0.38
N VAL A 91 1.90 2.39 1.31
CA VAL A 91 1.29 2.83 2.57
C VAL A 91 2.34 3.52 3.45
N LEU A 92 3.56 2.97 3.56
CA LEU A 92 4.62 3.63 4.33
C LEU A 92 5.01 5.00 3.73
N ALA A 93 5.11 5.09 2.41
CA ALA A 93 5.33 6.38 1.73
C ALA A 93 4.20 7.39 1.99
N ALA A 94 2.95 6.93 2.02
CA ALA A 94 1.80 7.78 2.37
C ALA A 94 1.88 8.28 3.82
N ILE A 95 2.24 7.41 4.78
CA ILE A 95 2.39 7.75 6.20
C ILE A 95 3.49 8.82 6.38
N VAL A 96 4.65 8.60 5.77
CA VAL A 96 5.77 9.57 5.82
C VAL A 96 5.42 10.88 5.13
N ALA A 97 4.57 10.84 4.11
CA ALA A 97 4.05 12.04 3.43
C ALA A 97 2.97 12.80 4.24
N GLY A 98 2.50 12.26 5.37
CA GLY A 98 1.55 12.91 6.25
C GLY A 98 0.08 12.64 5.91
N VAL A 99 -0.24 11.48 5.35
CA VAL A 99 -1.64 11.04 5.19
C VAL A 99 -2.33 10.96 6.56
N ASP A 100 -3.63 11.24 6.60
CA ASP A 100 -4.39 11.23 7.86
C ASP A 100 -4.90 9.83 8.21
N ILE A 101 -5.27 9.05 7.20
CA ILE A 101 -5.86 7.72 7.35
C ILE A 101 -5.24 6.78 6.32
N VAL A 102 -5.07 5.51 6.71
CA VAL A 102 -4.69 4.43 5.78
C VAL A 102 -5.57 3.22 6.01
N ASP A 103 -6.03 2.61 4.92
CA ASP A 103 -6.77 1.36 4.97
C ASP A 103 -5.83 0.17 5.05
N THR A 104 -6.15 -0.77 5.94
CA THR A 104 -5.36 -1.97 6.20
C THR A 104 -6.26 -3.19 6.35
N ASN A 105 -5.67 -4.39 6.29
CA ASN A 105 -6.35 -5.64 6.62
C ASN A 105 -5.74 -6.27 7.88
N CYS A 106 -6.53 -7.10 8.57
CA CYS A 106 -6.01 -7.96 9.62
C CYS A 106 -5.13 -9.07 9.03
N TRP A 107 -4.15 -9.55 9.79
CA TRP A 107 -3.04 -10.42 9.40
C TRP A 107 -3.35 -11.46 8.33
N TYR A 108 -4.30 -12.34 8.61
CA TYR A 108 -4.59 -13.47 7.73
C TYR A 108 -5.35 -13.12 6.45
N PHE A 109 -5.87 -11.91 6.31
CA PHE A 109 -6.54 -11.40 5.11
C PHE A 109 -5.77 -10.29 4.41
N SER A 110 -4.53 -10.03 4.83
CA SER A 110 -3.65 -9.01 4.26
C SER A 110 -2.68 -9.58 3.24
N GLY A 111 -2.02 -8.69 2.51
CA GLY A 111 -1.09 -9.07 1.44
C GLY A 111 -1.79 -9.59 0.20
N GLY A 112 -1.03 -9.93 -0.82
CA GLY A 112 -1.58 -10.42 -2.07
C GLY A 112 -2.61 -9.48 -2.68
N THR A 113 -3.84 -9.95 -2.86
CA THR A 113 -4.95 -9.12 -3.36
C THR A 113 -5.59 -8.23 -2.30
N GLY A 114 -5.19 -8.36 -1.04
CA GLY A 114 -5.65 -7.52 0.07
C GLY A 114 -4.79 -6.27 0.25
N ALA A 115 -5.17 -5.46 1.24
CA ALA A 115 -4.35 -4.33 1.71
C ALA A 115 -3.18 -4.84 2.59
N PRO A 116 -2.20 -3.98 2.93
CA PRO A 116 -1.15 -4.32 3.88
C PRO A 116 -1.70 -4.68 5.27
N ALA A 117 -0.94 -5.48 6.02
CA ALA A 117 -1.31 -5.91 7.36
C ALA A 117 -1.23 -4.74 8.35
N ILE A 118 -2.29 -4.56 9.16
CA ILE A 118 -2.32 -3.55 10.22
C ILE A 118 -1.17 -3.72 11.21
N GLU A 119 -0.75 -4.96 11.47
CA GLU A 119 0.33 -5.29 12.39
C GLU A 119 1.68 -4.75 11.91
N LEU A 120 1.97 -4.82 10.61
CA LEU A 120 3.18 -4.23 10.02
C LEU A 120 3.11 -2.70 10.06
N ILE A 121 1.97 -2.13 9.71
CA ILE A 121 1.75 -0.68 9.78
C ILE A 121 1.88 -0.17 11.22
N TYR A 122 1.37 -0.91 12.21
CA TYR A 122 1.54 -0.58 13.61
C TYR A 122 3.02 -0.52 14.02
N VAL A 123 3.84 -1.49 13.59
CA VAL A 123 5.29 -1.47 13.86
C VAL A 123 5.95 -0.25 13.24
N PHE A 124 5.65 0.09 11.98
CA PHE A 124 6.17 1.30 11.33
C PHE A 124 5.76 2.56 12.08
N CYS A 125 4.47 2.71 12.42
CA CYS A 125 3.97 3.87 13.16
C CYS A 125 4.64 4.00 14.52
N LYS A 126 4.77 2.89 15.27
CA LYS A 126 5.46 2.87 16.57
C LYS A 126 6.91 3.36 16.46
N LYS A 127 7.67 2.88 15.45
CA LYS A 127 9.05 3.34 15.19
C LYS A 127 9.10 4.82 14.76
N LEU A 128 8.09 5.33 14.11
CA LEU A 128 7.94 6.74 13.74
C LEU A 128 7.43 7.63 14.89
N GLY A 129 7.05 7.05 16.03
CA GLY A 129 6.44 7.79 17.14
C GLY A 129 5.00 8.23 16.88
N ILE A 130 4.31 7.57 15.95
CA ILE A 130 2.91 7.85 15.59
C ILE A 130 2.00 6.88 16.37
N ASP A 131 1.04 7.44 17.11
CA ASP A 131 -0.04 6.67 17.71
C ASP A 131 -1.16 6.47 16.68
N THR A 132 -1.45 5.20 16.38
CA THR A 132 -2.49 4.83 15.44
C THR A 132 -3.90 4.87 16.03
N GLY A 133 -4.03 4.93 17.36
CA GLY A 133 -5.30 4.81 18.07
C GLY A 133 -5.97 3.42 17.94
N VAL A 134 -5.34 2.46 17.28
CA VAL A 134 -5.90 1.12 17.04
C VAL A 134 -5.75 0.25 18.28
N ASN A 135 -6.84 -0.42 18.67
CA ASN A 135 -6.81 -1.41 19.74
C ASN A 135 -6.18 -2.72 19.22
N MET A 136 -4.86 -2.82 19.30
CA MET A 136 -4.12 -4.00 18.82
C MET A 136 -4.40 -5.28 19.62
N GLU A 137 -4.87 -5.19 20.87
CA GLU A 137 -5.33 -6.38 21.63
C GLU A 137 -6.59 -6.97 21.01
N ALA A 138 -7.52 -6.11 20.56
CA ALA A 138 -8.71 -6.55 19.83
C ALA A 138 -8.34 -7.17 18.48
N VAL A 139 -7.37 -6.57 17.74
CA VAL A 139 -6.84 -7.13 16.50
C VAL A 139 -6.24 -8.52 16.72
N ALA A 140 -5.43 -8.70 17.76
CA ALA A 140 -4.85 -10.01 18.09
C ALA A 140 -5.91 -11.08 18.39
N LYS A 141 -6.99 -10.71 19.11
CA LYS A 141 -8.11 -11.61 19.39
C LYS A 141 -8.87 -12.00 18.11
N ILE A 142 -9.13 -11.03 17.24
CA ILE A 142 -9.83 -11.28 15.97
C ILE A 142 -8.99 -12.20 15.07
N ASN A 143 -7.69 -12.03 15.02
CA ASN A 143 -6.79 -12.84 14.19
C ASN A 143 -6.88 -14.34 14.48
N THR A 144 -7.10 -14.75 15.71
CA THR A 144 -7.33 -16.16 16.06
C THR A 144 -8.54 -16.75 15.34
N GLN A 145 -9.61 -15.99 15.24
CA GLN A 145 -10.83 -16.40 14.53
C GLN A 145 -10.66 -16.29 13.00
N LEU A 146 -10.06 -15.22 12.53
CA LEU A 146 -9.82 -15.00 11.10
C LEU A 146 -8.93 -16.07 10.47
N LYS A 147 -7.99 -16.64 11.24
CA LYS A 147 -7.17 -17.77 10.78
C LYS A 147 -8.02 -18.97 10.39
N GLU A 148 -8.94 -19.37 11.27
CA GLU A 148 -9.81 -20.52 11.03
C GLU A 148 -10.81 -20.22 9.90
N ILE A 149 -11.40 -19.03 9.87
CA ILE A 149 -12.30 -18.61 8.79
C ILE A 149 -11.58 -18.65 7.42
N ARG A 150 -10.35 -18.14 7.36
CA ARG A 150 -9.56 -18.20 6.11
C ARG A 150 -9.31 -19.65 5.68
N LYS A 151 -8.95 -20.52 6.62
CA LYS A 151 -8.73 -21.95 6.34
C LYS A 151 -9.99 -22.61 5.76
N GLU A 152 -11.14 -22.37 6.38
CA GLU A 152 -12.43 -22.89 5.90
C GLU A 152 -12.78 -22.36 4.50
N LEU A 153 -12.59 -21.07 4.26
CA LEU A 153 -12.82 -20.46 2.95
C LEU A 153 -11.89 -21.03 1.87
N GLU A 154 -10.61 -21.22 2.17
CA GLU A 154 -9.66 -21.77 1.21
C GLU A 154 -10.00 -23.22 0.84
N ILE A 155 -10.39 -24.05 1.81
CA ILE A 155 -10.84 -25.41 1.56
C ILE A 155 -12.13 -25.39 0.73
N SER A 156 -13.11 -24.54 1.07
CA SER A 156 -14.40 -24.50 0.37
C SER A 156 -14.31 -23.97 -1.05
N VAL A 157 -13.43 -22.99 -1.31
CA VAL A 157 -13.29 -22.33 -2.62
C VAL A 157 -12.26 -23.03 -3.52
N PHE A 158 -11.13 -23.46 -2.94
CA PHE A 158 -10.00 -24.01 -3.72
C PHE A 158 -9.79 -25.52 -3.51
N GLY A 159 -10.55 -26.16 -2.63
CA GLY A 159 -10.43 -27.59 -2.32
C GLY A 159 -9.19 -27.95 -1.50
N LYS A 160 -8.39 -26.97 -1.07
CA LYS A 160 -7.16 -27.18 -0.25
C LYS A 160 -6.77 -25.93 0.49
N GLU A 161 -6.08 -26.10 1.61
CA GLU A 161 -5.42 -25.01 2.31
C GLU A 161 -4.29 -24.39 1.46
N LYS A 162 -4.15 -23.07 1.50
CA LYS A 162 -3.01 -22.36 0.92
C LYS A 162 -2.04 -21.95 2.04
N PRO A 163 -0.76 -21.71 1.72
CA PRO A 163 0.18 -21.16 2.70
C PRO A 163 -0.38 -19.88 3.35
N MET A 164 -0.26 -19.82 4.66
CA MET A 164 -0.63 -18.64 5.45
C MET A 164 0.62 -17.92 5.95
N PRO A 165 0.54 -16.60 6.19
CA PRO A 165 1.65 -15.91 6.84
C PRO A 165 1.90 -16.49 8.23
N LYS A 166 3.17 -16.44 8.65
CA LYS A 166 3.58 -16.88 9.99
C LYS A 166 2.85 -16.03 11.03
N PRO A 167 2.39 -16.62 12.15
CA PRO A 167 1.75 -15.83 13.21
C PRO A 167 2.67 -14.71 13.69
N PHE A 168 2.09 -13.55 13.93
CA PHE A 168 2.81 -12.41 14.49
C PHE A 168 1.85 -11.51 15.30
N ASN A 169 2.26 -11.16 16.49
CA ASN A 169 1.57 -10.20 17.35
C ASN A 169 2.56 -9.11 17.79
N PRO A 170 2.46 -7.88 17.27
CA PRO A 170 3.42 -6.81 17.55
C PRO A 170 3.40 -6.32 19.00
N LEU A 171 2.47 -6.80 19.84
CA LEU A 171 2.43 -6.48 21.28
C LEU A 171 3.29 -7.43 22.12
N THR A 172 3.48 -8.68 21.68
CA THR A 172 4.11 -9.74 22.47
C THR A 172 5.35 -10.34 21.82
N ASP A 173 5.42 -10.31 20.49
CA ASP A 173 6.47 -11.00 19.77
C ASP A 173 7.63 -10.03 19.50
N GLU A 174 8.85 -10.52 19.73
CA GLU A 174 10.06 -9.81 19.36
C GLU A 174 10.40 -10.07 17.90
N LEU A 175 10.75 -9.00 17.20
CA LEU A 175 11.27 -9.11 15.83
C LEU A 175 12.71 -9.63 15.84
N PRO A 176 13.09 -10.56 14.94
CA PRO A 176 14.49 -10.86 14.70
C PRO A 176 15.26 -9.58 14.34
N LYS A 177 16.49 -9.45 14.84
CA LYS A 177 17.30 -8.23 14.67
C LYS A 177 17.43 -7.79 13.20
N GLU A 178 17.60 -8.76 12.29
CA GLU A 178 17.67 -8.53 10.85
C GLU A 178 16.38 -7.96 10.27
N ILE A 179 15.23 -8.39 10.77
CA ILE A 179 13.93 -7.89 10.31
C ILE A 179 13.61 -6.53 10.92
N ASP A 180 13.93 -6.34 12.20
CA ASP A 180 13.81 -5.04 12.86
C ASP A 180 14.64 -3.97 12.14
N ALA A 181 15.84 -4.32 11.67
CA ALA A 181 16.68 -3.45 10.87
C ALA A 181 16.09 -3.12 9.48
N GLU A 182 15.33 -4.06 8.86
CA GLU A 182 14.64 -3.77 7.59
C GLU A 182 13.49 -2.79 7.78
N PHE A 183 12.79 -2.79 8.93
CA PHE A 183 11.81 -1.74 9.26
C PHE A 183 12.49 -0.36 9.35
N ASP A 184 13.62 -0.25 10.02
CA ASP A 184 14.37 1.01 10.11
C ASP A 184 14.89 1.46 8.75
N ARG A 185 15.33 0.51 7.93
CA ARG A 185 15.81 0.77 6.56
C ARG A 185 14.67 1.29 5.68
N ALA A 186 13.49 0.67 5.75
CA ALA A 186 12.31 1.10 5.00
C ALA A 186 11.87 2.52 5.39
N ILE A 187 11.86 2.84 6.69
CA ILE A 187 11.51 4.17 7.19
C ILE A 187 12.49 5.23 6.65
N LYS A 188 13.79 4.97 6.75
CA LYS A 188 14.83 5.89 6.24
C LYS A 188 14.71 6.10 4.74
N ALA A 189 14.47 5.01 3.99
CA ALA A 189 14.27 5.07 2.54
C ALA A 189 13.03 5.89 2.15
N ALA A 190 11.90 5.70 2.86
CA ALA A 190 10.68 6.48 2.63
C ALA A 190 10.89 7.97 2.93
N GLN A 191 11.64 8.32 3.98
CA GLN A 191 11.98 9.70 4.34
C GLN A 191 12.92 10.35 3.32
N ALA A 192 13.77 9.56 2.68
CA ALA A 192 14.73 10.02 1.67
C ALA A 192 14.20 9.98 0.23
N ASP A 193 12.96 9.54 0.01
CA ASP A 193 12.37 9.23 -1.30
C ASP A 193 13.24 8.23 -2.12
N ASP A 194 13.93 7.29 -1.44
CA ASP A 194 14.73 6.21 -2.05
C ASP A 194 13.81 5.02 -2.37
N GLU A 195 13.34 5.01 -3.60
CA GLU A 195 12.32 4.08 -4.09
C GLU A 195 12.76 2.61 -4.08
N GLU A 196 13.97 2.35 -4.53
CA GLU A 196 14.51 0.99 -4.66
C GLU A 196 14.74 0.36 -3.29
N THR A 197 15.37 1.10 -2.39
CA THR A 197 15.64 0.65 -1.03
C THR A 197 14.35 0.44 -0.24
N LEU A 198 13.36 1.32 -0.39
CA LEU A 198 12.06 1.18 0.27
C LEU A 198 11.34 -0.10 -0.15
N LEU A 199 11.28 -0.35 -1.46
CA LEU A 199 10.59 -1.52 -1.99
C LEU A 199 11.29 -2.82 -1.58
N ASP A 200 12.62 -2.88 -1.69
CA ASP A 200 13.41 -4.04 -1.29
C ASP A 200 13.23 -4.36 0.21
N ALA A 201 13.30 -3.36 1.08
CA ALA A 201 13.11 -3.55 2.51
C ALA A 201 11.68 -4.06 2.85
N CYS A 202 10.65 -3.48 2.23
CA CYS A 202 9.27 -3.95 2.41
C CYS A 202 9.09 -5.38 1.93
N HIS A 203 9.64 -5.76 0.78
CA HIS A 203 9.58 -7.14 0.27
C HIS A 203 10.29 -8.14 1.20
N LYS A 204 11.41 -7.77 1.82
CA LYS A 204 12.10 -8.63 2.80
C LYS A 204 11.26 -8.84 4.06
N ILE A 205 10.60 -7.79 4.54
CA ILE A 205 9.66 -7.88 5.67
C ILE A 205 8.50 -8.82 5.32
N GLU A 206 7.84 -8.61 4.18
CA GLU A 206 6.73 -9.44 3.73
C GLU A 206 7.15 -10.91 3.53
N ALA A 207 8.30 -11.16 2.91
CA ALA A 207 8.85 -12.49 2.69
C ALA A 207 9.18 -13.21 4.01
N HIS A 208 9.73 -12.50 5.01
CA HIS A 208 10.00 -13.07 6.34
C HIS A 208 8.73 -13.67 6.97
N PHE A 209 7.63 -12.96 6.86
CA PHE A 209 6.35 -13.41 7.40
C PHE A 209 5.59 -14.39 6.49
N GLY A 210 6.08 -14.61 5.27
CA GLY A 210 5.47 -15.54 4.32
C GLY A 210 4.28 -14.97 3.58
N PHE A 211 4.21 -13.66 3.40
CA PHE A 211 3.26 -13.05 2.47
C PHE A 211 3.63 -13.39 1.03
N PRO A 212 2.62 -13.53 0.13
CA PRO A 212 2.87 -13.90 -1.27
C PRO A 212 3.78 -12.90 -1.97
N ALA A 213 4.81 -13.39 -2.65
CA ALA A 213 5.64 -12.56 -3.52
C ALA A 213 4.81 -12.05 -4.74
N PRO A 214 5.10 -10.85 -5.26
CA PRO A 214 4.37 -10.27 -6.39
C PRO A 214 4.24 -11.22 -7.60
N ASN A 215 5.31 -11.96 -7.91
CA ASN A 215 5.35 -12.91 -9.04
C ASN A 215 4.50 -14.17 -8.83
N GLU A 216 4.07 -14.47 -7.61
CA GLU A 216 3.22 -15.63 -7.30
C GLU A 216 1.73 -15.32 -7.53
N LEU A 217 1.38 -14.04 -7.57
CA LEU A 217 0.02 -13.56 -7.76
C LEU A 217 -0.38 -13.45 -9.25
N VAL A 218 0.61 -13.46 -10.14
CA VAL A 218 0.43 -13.30 -11.60
C VAL A 218 0.46 -14.67 -12.33
N LYS A 219 0.75 -15.74 -11.61
CA LYS A 219 0.68 -17.14 -12.09
C LYS A 219 -0.67 -17.76 -11.76
#